data_9a00ae059d217795cc9b21c56e1b3504
#
_entry.id   9a00ae059d217795cc9b21c56e1b3504
#
_cell.length_a   1.000
_cell.length_b   1.000
_cell.length_c   1.000
_cell.angle_alpha   90.00
_cell.angle_beta   90.00
_cell.angle_gamma   90.00
#
_symmetry.space_group_name_H-M   'P 1'
#
loop_
_entity.id
_entity.type
_entity.pdbx_description
1 polymer ?
#
loop_
_entity_poly.entity_id
_entity_poly.type
_entity_poly.pdbx_seq_one_letter_code
_entity_poly.pdbx_strand_id
1 'polypeptide(L)'
;MNFKKNYSFSIAIDGSSASGKTTGSKIIAKNFGFKLLSSGKLYRYVAYKLSKDKKKLTNKSYLKKITNEITLKKLKTNKLYDANITTYTSSIAKIKFIRNLLKQFQKNFSKNKKFIIEGRDIASKIIPKADLKLFFHCSISTKAKRRLKEFKKINNKITLQQVKKALKKRDFMDKNRKESPLLFVKGAVLVDTTKINMKQMEDKLNKLVKKSINNKYGNL
;
A
#
# COMPACT_ATOMS: atom_id res chain seq x y z
N MET A 1 5.47 27.58 -0.38
CA MET A 1 4.56 27.63 0.78
C MET A 1 5.22 26.93 1.97
N ASN A 2 5.58 27.70 3.00
CA ASN A 2 6.12 27.17 4.26
C ASN A 2 4.94 26.71 5.12
N PHE A 3 4.51 25.44 4.98
CA PHE A 3 3.64 24.84 5.99
C PHE A 3 4.38 24.85 7.33
N LYS A 4 3.77 25.42 8.38
CA LYS A 4 4.33 25.43 9.74
C LYS A 4 4.90 24.05 10.07
N LYS A 5 6.16 23.97 10.47
CA LYS A 5 6.94 22.72 10.63
C LYS A 5 6.35 21.70 11.64
N ASN A 6 5.39 22.09 12.47
CA ASN A 6 4.99 21.36 13.68
C ASN A 6 3.52 20.88 13.74
N TYR A 7 2.89 20.53 12.62
CA TYR A 7 1.56 19.91 12.67
C TYR A 7 1.59 18.38 12.58
N SER A 8 0.57 17.71 13.12
CA SER A 8 0.42 16.26 13.05
C SER A 8 -0.68 15.89 12.06
N PHE A 9 -0.36 15.11 11.02
CA PHE A 9 -1.32 14.75 9.99
C PHE A 9 -1.08 13.32 9.49
N SER A 10 -2.17 12.55 9.41
CA SER A 10 -2.14 11.14 9.03
C SER A 10 -2.96 10.89 7.77
N ILE A 11 -2.39 10.11 6.84
CA ILE A 11 -3.07 9.75 5.59
C ILE A 11 -3.15 8.24 5.48
N ALA A 12 -4.38 7.71 5.37
CA ALA A 12 -4.66 6.33 5.03
C ALA A 12 -4.92 6.21 3.54
N ILE A 13 -4.18 5.33 2.85
CA ILE A 13 -4.36 5.11 1.41
C ILE A 13 -4.64 3.63 1.14
N ASP A 14 -5.84 3.34 0.64
CA ASP A 14 -6.24 2.01 0.24
C ASP A 14 -6.55 1.93 -1.27
N GLY A 15 -6.64 0.74 -1.80
CA GLY A 15 -6.98 0.52 -3.21
C GLY A 15 -6.43 -0.78 -3.76
N SER A 16 -6.93 -1.19 -4.92
CA SER A 16 -6.59 -2.45 -5.58
C SER A 16 -5.14 -2.51 -6.08
N SER A 17 -4.70 -3.67 -6.56
CA SER A 17 -3.36 -3.82 -7.14
C SER A 17 -3.23 -2.96 -8.41
N ALA A 18 -2.06 -2.33 -8.61
CA ALA A 18 -1.77 -1.48 -9.78
C ALA A 18 -2.73 -0.28 -9.98
N SER A 19 -3.46 0.15 -8.94
CA SER A 19 -4.34 1.33 -9.00
C SER A 19 -3.59 2.68 -8.92
N GLY A 20 -2.27 2.71 -8.84
CA GLY A 20 -1.48 3.93 -8.74
C GLY A 20 -1.26 4.44 -7.30
N LYS A 21 -1.81 3.78 -6.27
CA LYS A 21 -1.68 4.24 -4.88
C LYS A 21 -0.23 4.43 -4.40
N THR A 22 0.68 3.50 -4.70
CA THR A 22 2.10 3.63 -4.29
C THR A 22 2.77 4.83 -4.94
N THR A 23 2.44 5.11 -6.20
CA THR A 23 2.93 6.30 -6.92
C THR A 23 2.36 7.57 -6.29
N GLY A 24 1.04 7.61 -6.09
CA GLY A 24 0.37 8.74 -5.43
C GLY A 24 0.87 8.98 -4.01
N SER A 25 1.09 7.92 -3.23
CA SER A 25 1.66 8.02 -1.88
C SER A 25 3.06 8.63 -1.88
N LYS A 26 3.90 8.27 -2.85
CA LYS A 26 5.25 8.84 -3.01
C LYS A 26 5.21 10.33 -3.38
N ILE A 27 4.29 10.71 -4.26
CA ILE A 27 4.07 12.11 -4.64
C ILE A 27 3.71 12.94 -3.40
N ILE A 28 2.68 12.51 -2.65
CA ILE A 28 2.27 13.21 -1.43
C ILE A 28 3.42 13.27 -0.41
N ALA A 29 4.12 12.14 -0.20
CA ALA A 29 5.23 12.08 0.75
C ALA A 29 6.34 13.08 0.40
N LYS A 30 6.69 13.19 -0.89
CA LYS A 30 7.70 14.13 -1.39
C LYS A 30 7.24 15.57 -1.24
N ASN A 31 6.03 15.90 -1.69
CA ASN A 31 5.55 17.28 -1.79
C ASN A 31 5.21 17.90 -0.42
N PHE A 32 4.86 17.08 0.58
CA PHE A 32 4.42 17.55 1.89
C PHE A 32 5.31 17.07 3.06
N GLY A 33 6.39 16.37 2.78
CA GLY A 33 7.34 15.90 3.81
C GLY A 33 6.78 14.82 4.74
N PHE A 34 5.94 13.91 4.23
CA PHE A 34 5.42 12.80 5.02
C PHE A 34 6.35 11.60 5.03
N LYS A 35 6.45 10.91 6.17
CA LYS A 35 7.03 9.57 6.22
C LYS A 35 6.06 8.57 5.58
N LEU A 36 6.53 7.71 4.69
CA LEU A 36 5.72 6.76 3.94
C LEU A 36 6.02 5.32 4.34
N LEU A 37 4.97 4.57 4.70
CA LEU A 37 5.00 3.13 4.87
C LEU A 37 4.10 2.44 3.84
N SER A 38 4.68 1.55 3.02
CA SER A 38 3.92 0.63 2.18
C SER A 38 3.67 -0.67 2.95
N SER A 39 2.44 -0.88 3.42
CA SER A 39 2.03 -2.10 4.11
C SER A 39 2.31 -3.36 3.27
N GLY A 40 2.09 -3.29 1.96
CA GLY A 40 2.39 -4.39 1.04
C GLY A 40 3.84 -4.85 1.07
N LYS A 41 4.79 -3.96 1.37
CA LYS A 41 6.22 -4.32 1.50
C LYS A 41 6.50 -5.13 2.76
N LEU A 42 5.75 -4.92 3.84
CA LEU A 42 5.87 -5.71 5.07
C LEU A 42 5.56 -7.19 4.78
N TYR A 43 4.41 -7.44 4.13
CA TYR A 43 4.02 -8.80 3.74
C TYR A 43 5.00 -9.42 2.74
N ARG A 44 5.52 -8.64 1.79
CA ARG A 44 6.53 -9.09 0.85
C ARG A 44 7.85 -9.47 1.54
N TYR A 45 8.24 -8.73 2.56
CA TYR A 45 9.44 -9.04 3.34
C TYR A 45 9.29 -10.40 4.05
N VAL A 46 8.16 -10.63 4.69
CA VAL A 46 7.86 -11.92 5.33
C VAL A 46 7.83 -13.04 4.27
N ALA A 47 7.17 -12.82 3.12
CA ALA A 47 7.15 -13.77 2.01
C ALA A 47 8.56 -14.09 1.49
N TYR A 48 9.41 -13.08 1.34
CA TYR A 48 10.80 -13.25 0.91
C TYR A 48 11.63 -14.06 1.92
N LYS A 49 11.46 -13.81 3.21
CA LYS A 49 12.15 -14.59 4.24
C LYS A 49 11.70 -16.05 4.25
N LEU A 50 10.39 -16.29 4.13
CA LEU A 50 9.80 -17.63 4.09
C LEU A 50 10.02 -18.37 2.76
N SER A 51 10.28 -17.67 1.65
CA SER A 51 10.55 -18.34 0.37
C SER A 51 11.83 -19.16 0.39
N LYS A 52 12.76 -18.86 1.29
CA LYS A 52 13.99 -19.61 1.51
C LYS A 52 13.78 -20.93 2.25
N ASP A 53 12.74 -20.99 3.10
CA ASP A 53 12.36 -22.18 3.84
C ASP A 53 10.87 -22.09 4.22
N LYS A 54 10.03 -22.72 3.39
CA LYS A 54 8.57 -22.68 3.55
C LYS A 54 8.07 -23.46 4.78
N LYS A 55 8.85 -24.42 5.28
CA LYS A 55 8.51 -25.20 6.49
C LYS A 55 8.42 -24.30 7.73
N LYS A 56 9.11 -23.18 7.73
CA LYS A 56 9.07 -22.16 8.82
C LYS A 56 7.79 -21.35 8.89
N LEU A 57 6.82 -21.56 7.99
CA LEU A 57 5.53 -20.85 8.01
C LEU A 57 4.72 -21.11 9.29
N THR A 58 4.83 -22.30 9.88
CA THR A 58 4.15 -22.69 11.13
C THR A 58 4.95 -22.32 12.39
N ASN A 59 6.22 -21.95 12.25
CA ASN A 59 7.09 -21.61 13.38
C ASN A 59 6.83 -20.18 13.85
N LYS A 60 6.04 -20.03 14.91
CA LYS A 60 5.66 -18.72 15.48
C LYS A 60 6.86 -17.91 15.97
N SER A 61 7.86 -18.56 16.59
CA SER A 61 9.09 -17.87 17.06
C SER A 61 9.88 -17.30 15.90
N TYR A 62 10.06 -18.07 14.82
CA TYR A 62 10.69 -17.57 13.60
C TYR A 62 9.93 -16.41 12.98
N LEU A 63 8.59 -16.48 12.91
CA LEU A 63 7.77 -15.39 12.38
C LEU A 63 7.90 -14.13 13.22
N LYS A 64 7.91 -14.23 14.56
CA LYS A 64 8.19 -13.09 15.45
C LYS A 64 9.57 -12.51 15.19
N LYS A 65 10.60 -13.36 15.10
CA LYS A 65 11.98 -12.92 14.81
C LYS A 65 12.06 -12.12 13.54
N ILE A 66 11.59 -12.64 12.39
CA ILE A 66 11.70 -11.97 11.10
C ILE A 66 10.85 -10.69 11.01
N THR A 67 9.73 -10.60 11.74
CA THR A 67 8.93 -9.37 11.80
C THR A 67 9.58 -8.29 12.65
N ASN A 68 10.25 -8.64 13.74
CA ASN A 68 11.00 -7.69 14.57
C ASN A 68 12.25 -7.15 13.87
N GLU A 69 12.83 -7.91 12.94
CA GLU A 69 13.95 -7.47 12.12
C GLU A 69 13.59 -6.43 11.04
N ILE A 70 12.30 -6.14 10.83
CA ILE A 70 11.88 -5.23 9.77
C ILE A 70 12.34 -3.80 10.09
N THR A 71 13.02 -3.20 9.12
CA THR A 71 13.35 -1.77 9.12
C THR A 71 12.96 -1.16 7.78
N LEU A 72 12.73 0.16 7.74
CA LEU A 72 12.42 0.85 6.48
C LEU A 72 13.53 0.68 5.44
N LYS A 73 14.80 0.53 5.87
CA LYS A 73 15.95 0.24 5.00
C LYS A 73 15.80 -1.13 4.32
N LYS A 74 15.47 -2.19 5.10
CA LYS A 74 15.25 -3.55 4.57
C LYS A 74 14.07 -3.64 3.60
N LEU A 75 13.09 -2.73 3.68
CA LEU A 75 11.95 -2.66 2.75
C LEU A 75 12.26 -1.98 1.41
N LYS A 76 13.47 -1.47 1.19
CA LYS A 76 13.86 -0.82 -0.07
C LYS A 76 14.39 -1.78 -1.15
N THR A 77 14.70 -3.03 -0.80
CA THR A 77 15.31 -3.99 -1.74
C THR A 77 14.37 -4.39 -2.88
N ASN A 78 14.91 -4.51 -4.08
CA ASN A 78 14.18 -4.95 -5.28
C ASN A 78 13.78 -6.43 -5.22
N LYS A 79 14.47 -7.27 -4.41
CA LYS A 79 14.13 -8.69 -4.21
C LYS A 79 12.69 -8.93 -3.75
N LEU A 80 12.05 -7.93 -3.13
CA LEU A 80 10.65 -8.00 -2.71
C LEU A 80 9.64 -7.96 -3.88
N TYR A 81 10.07 -7.67 -5.10
CA TYR A 81 9.21 -7.52 -6.27
C TYR A 81 9.27 -8.69 -7.24
N ASP A 82 10.01 -9.74 -6.90
CA ASP A 82 9.99 -11.01 -7.63
C ASP A 82 8.56 -11.55 -7.81
N ALA A 83 8.30 -12.24 -8.95
CA ALA A 83 6.98 -12.75 -9.29
C ALA A 83 6.50 -13.80 -8.29
N ASN A 84 7.38 -14.73 -7.88
CA ASN A 84 7.07 -15.79 -6.91
C ASN A 84 6.78 -15.19 -5.53
N ILE A 85 7.58 -14.19 -5.09
CA ILE A 85 7.35 -13.46 -3.86
C ILE A 85 6.01 -12.71 -3.92
N THR A 86 5.68 -12.13 -5.07
CA THR A 86 4.41 -11.42 -5.27
C THR A 86 3.20 -12.35 -5.09
N THR A 87 3.26 -13.55 -5.66
CA THR A 87 2.20 -14.57 -5.53
C THR A 87 2.11 -15.07 -4.09
N TYR A 88 3.24 -15.45 -3.50
CA TYR A 88 3.31 -15.95 -2.13
C TYR A 88 2.84 -14.92 -1.09
N THR A 89 3.11 -13.64 -1.32
CA THR A 89 2.60 -12.54 -0.48
C THR A 89 1.09 -12.57 -0.30
N SER A 90 0.34 -12.93 -1.34
CA SER A 90 -1.13 -12.98 -1.27
C SER A 90 -1.64 -14.11 -0.36
N SER A 91 -0.92 -15.24 -0.31
CA SER A 91 -1.21 -16.34 0.61
C SER A 91 -0.88 -15.97 2.06
N ILE A 92 0.30 -15.39 2.28
CA ILE A 92 0.76 -14.94 3.60
C ILE A 92 -0.18 -13.87 4.19
N ALA A 93 -0.70 -12.98 3.36
CA ALA A 93 -1.61 -11.91 3.80
C ALA A 93 -2.97 -12.42 4.33
N LYS A 94 -3.30 -13.70 4.17
CA LYS A 94 -4.49 -14.35 4.76
C LYS A 94 -4.25 -14.84 6.18
N ILE A 95 -2.99 -14.98 6.63
CA ILE A 95 -2.64 -15.60 7.89
C ILE A 95 -2.78 -14.58 9.03
N LYS A 96 -3.78 -14.80 9.89
CA LYS A 96 -4.15 -13.91 11.00
C LYS A 96 -2.95 -13.60 11.92
N PHE A 97 -2.15 -14.61 12.26
CA PHE A 97 -0.98 -14.42 13.13
C PHE A 97 0.04 -13.43 12.52
N ILE A 98 0.39 -13.61 11.24
CA ILE A 98 1.31 -12.70 10.54
C ILE A 98 0.72 -11.28 10.45
N ARG A 99 -0.58 -11.18 10.17
CA ARG A 99 -1.27 -9.88 10.16
C ARG A 99 -1.15 -9.16 11.49
N ASN A 100 -1.35 -9.86 12.61
CA ASN A 100 -1.26 -9.27 13.94
C ASN A 100 0.16 -8.74 14.23
N LEU A 101 1.20 -9.50 13.88
CA LEU A 101 2.59 -9.05 14.02
C LEU A 101 2.86 -7.78 13.18
N LEU A 102 2.46 -7.78 11.92
CA LEU A 102 2.67 -6.64 11.03
C LEU A 102 1.79 -5.43 11.38
N LYS A 103 0.60 -5.65 11.96
CA LYS A 103 -0.26 -4.58 12.49
C LYS A 103 0.44 -3.81 13.60
N GLN A 104 1.18 -4.49 14.48
CA GLN A 104 1.96 -3.82 15.53
C GLN A 104 3.03 -2.90 14.96
N PHE A 105 3.76 -3.35 13.92
CA PHE A 105 4.71 -2.50 13.21
C PHE A 105 4.05 -1.24 12.60
N GLN A 106 2.89 -1.41 11.98
CA GLN A 106 2.13 -0.29 11.38
C GLN A 106 1.63 0.69 12.43
N LYS A 107 1.16 0.20 13.59
CA LYS A 107 0.76 1.04 14.72
C LYS A 107 1.95 1.83 15.29
N ASN A 108 3.12 1.20 15.42
CA ASN A 108 4.32 1.92 15.86
C ASN A 108 4.74 2.99 14.85
N PHE A 109 4.63 2.71 13.54
CA PHE A 109 4.89 3.70 12.50
C PHE A 109 3.91 4.88 12.58
N SER A 110 2.66 4.66 12.96
CA SER A 110 1.64 5.72 13.08
C SER A 110 1.85 6.70 14.25
N LYS A 111 2.86 6.50 15.09
CA LYS A 111 3.28 7.47 16.12
C LYS A 111 4.08 8.67 15.56
N ASN A 112 4.48 8.64 14.28
CA ASN A 112 5.12 9.79 13.65
C ASN A 112 4.12 10.95 13.49
N LYS A 113 4.60 12.20 13.58
CA LYS A 113 3.75 13.40 13.43
C LYS A 113 3.09 13.49 12.04
N LYS A 114 3.87 13.29 10.97
CA LYS A 114 3.38 13.33 9.57
C LYS A 114 3.68 12.01 8.89
N PHE A 115 2.64 11.25 8.58
CA PHE A 115 2.83 9.93 7.98
C PHE A 115 1.72 9.53 7.02
N ILE A 116 2.09 8.67 6.09
CA ILE A 116 1.22 7.97 5.16
C ILE A 116 1.42 6.48 5.35
N ILE A 117 0.34 5.75 5.49
CA ILE A 117 0.36 4.29 5.34
C ILE A 117 -0.49 3.93 4.12
N GLU A 118 0.06 3.13 3.19
CA GLU A 118 -0.69 2.62 2.04
C GLU A 118 -0.87 1.11 2.11
N GLY A 119 -2.05 0.63 1.69
CA GLY A 119 -2.34 -0.81 1.74
C GLY A 119 -3.67 -1.22 1.11
N ARG A 120 -4.46 -1.99 1.88
CA ARG A 120 -5.77 -2.53 1.52
C ARG A 120 -6.83 -2.33 2.60
N ASP A 121 -6.40 -2.22 3.84
CA ASP A 121 -7.23 -2.19 5.04
C ASP A 121 -6.75 -1.11 6.01
N ILE A 122 -6.07 -0.09 5.47
CA ILE A 122 -5.44 0.95 6.27
C ILE A 122 -6.49 1.82 6.94
N ALA A 123 -7.41 2.35 6.13
CA ALA A 123 -8.50 3.20 6.63
C ALA A 123 -9.57 2.43 7.42
N SER A 124 -9.67 1.09 7.23
CA SER A 124 -10.67 0.30 7.96
C SER A 124 -10.15 -0.34 9.24
N LYS A 125 -8.84 -0.70 9.31
CA LYS A 125 -8.30 -1.54 10.40
C LYS A 125 -7.04 -0.99 11.07
N ILE A 126 -6.22 -0.21 10.37
CA ILE A 126 -4.91 0.24 10.88
C ILE A 126 -5.00 1.63 11.51
N ILE A 127 -5.49 2.60 10.76
CA ILE A 127 -5.68 3.99 11.19
C ILE A 127 -7.08 4.50 10.79
N PRO A 128 -8.15 3.96 11.39
CA PRO A 128 -9.54 4.34 11.03
C PRO A 128 -9.86 5.80 11.32
N LYS A 129 -9.11 6.46 12.18
CA LYS A 129 -9.22 7.89 12.52
C LYS A 129 -8.21 8.77 11.73
N ALA A 130 -7.70 8.29 10.57
CA ALA A 130 -6.81 9.09 9.74
C ALA A 130 -7.47 10.40 9.30
N ASP A 131 -6.69 11.50 9.29
CA ASP A 131 -7.15 12.85 8.94
C ASP A 131 -7.60 12.93 7.47
N LEU A 132 -6.94 12.17 6.59
CA LEU A 132 -7.35 12.02 5.19
C LEU A 132 -7.34 10.54 4.82
N LYS A 133 -8.45 10.08 4.26
CA LYS A 133 -8.59 8.71 3.73
C LYS A 133 -8.74 8.79 2.22
N LEU A 134 -7.85 8.13 1.49
CA LEU A 134 -7.89 8.07 0.02
C LEU A 134 -8.11 6.63 -0.43
N PHE A 135 -9.03 6.42 -1.35
CA PHE A 135 -9.26 5.12 -1.97
C PHE A 135 -8.93 5.19 -3.45
N PHE A 136 -7.88 4.51 -3.86
CA PHE A 136 -7.42 4.49 -5.25
C PHE A 136 -8.16 3.46 -6.06
N HIS A 137 -8.84 3.92 -7.10
CA HIS A 137 -9.50 3.11 -8.11
C HIS A 137 -8.78 3.22 -9.46
N CYS A 138 -8.89 2.17 -10.26
CA CYS A 138 -8.44 2.17 -11.66
C CYS A 138 -9.10 1.01 -12.40
N SER A 139 -9.50 1.22 -13.66
CA SER A 139 -10.08 0.17 -14.48
C SER A 139 -9.12 -1.01 -14.65
N ILE A 140 -9.68 -2.22 -14.78
CA ILE A 140 -8.87 -3.44 -14.93
C ILE A 140 -8.00 -3.40 -16.19
N SER A 141 -8.47 -2.78 -17.26
CA SER A 141 -7.73 -2.62 -18.51
C SER A 141 -6.49 -1.74 -18.31
N THR A 142 -6.66 -0.56 -17.70
CA THR A 142 -5.54 0.36 -17.42
C THR A 142 -4.55 -0.26 -16.45
N LYS A 143 -5.02 -0.94 -15.38
CA LYS A 143 -4.14 -1.67 -14.44
C LYS A 143 -3.31 -2.73 -15.15
N ALA A 144 -3.93 -3.50 -16.04
CA ALA A 144 -3.25 -4.56 -16.80
C ALA A 144 -2.17 -4.00 -17.74
N LYS A 145 -2.48 -2.91 -18.46
CA LYS A 145 -1.50 -2.22 -19.32
C LYS A 145 -0.30 -1.70 -18.52
N ARG A 146 -0.54 -1.04 -17.37
CA ARG A 146 0.51 -0.56 -16.46
C ARG A 146 1.39 -1.71 -15.96
N ARG A 147 0.76 -2.79 -15.51
CA ARG A 147 1.48 -3.95 -14.97
C ARG A 147 2.25 -4.72 -16.04
N LEU A 148 1.70 -4.82 -17.25
CA LEU A 148 2.42 -5.43 -18.38
C LEU A 148 3.69 -4.63 -18.72
N LYS A 149 3.62 -3.28 -18.72
CA LYS A 149 4.80 -2.43 -18.93
C LYS A 149 5.89 -2.64 -17.88
N GLU A 150 5.49 -2.88 -16.63
CA GLU A 150 6.44 -3.23 -15.55
C GLU A 150 7.08 -4.61 -15.78
N PHE A 151 6.29 -5.62 -16.17
CA PHE A 151 6.78 -6.99 -16.40
C PHE A 151 7.65 -7.11 -17.63
N LYS A 152 7.36 -6.40 -18.72
CA LYS A 152 8.19 -6.40 -19.93
C LYS A 152 9.64 -5.94 -19.70
N LYS A 153 9.88 -5.18 -18.64
CA LYS A 153 11.24 -4.79 -18.23
C LYS A 153 12.04 -5.94 -17.60
N ILE A 154 11.35 -7.02 -17.19
CA ILE A 154 11.95 -8.13 -16.44
C ILE A 154 11.81 -9.45 -17.19
N ASN A 155 10.69 -9.67 -17.89
CA ASN A 155 10.39 -10.90 -18.60
C ASN A 155 9.42 -10.63 -19.77
N ASN A 156 9.81 -10.99 -20.99
CA ASN A 156 9.07 -10.66 -22.22
C ASN A 156 7.92 -11.63 -22.57
N LYS A 157 7.75 -12.75 -21.85
CA LYS A 157 6.82 -13.82 -22.27
C LYS A 157 5.40 -13.70 -21.72
N ILE A 158 5.07 -12.70 -20.88
CA ILE A 158 3.74 -12.57 -20.29
C ILE A 158 2.78 -11.79 -21.20
N THR A 159 1.56 -12.28 -21.39
CA THR A 159 0.53 -11.61 -22.20
C THR A 159 -0.34 -10.66 -21.36
N LEU A 160 -0.97 -9.68 -22.04
CA LEU A 160 -1.92 -8.76 -21.38
C LEU A 160 -3.09 -9.51 -20.74
N GLN A 161 -3.57 -10.58 -21.38
CA GLN A 161 -4.69 -11.38 -20.90
C GLN A 161 -4.34 -12.13 -19.62
N GLN A 162 -3.13 -12.72 -19.56
CA GLN A 162 -2.62 -13.37 -18.35
C GLN A 162 -2.50 -12.37 -17.18
N VAL A 163 -1.95 -11.19 -17.45
CA VAL A 163 -1.86 -10.12 -16.43
C VAL A 163 -3.24 -9.68 -15.96
N LYS A 164 -4.21 -9.52 -16.89
CA LYS A 164 -5.59 -9.14 -16.58
C LYS A 164 -6.28 -10.20 -15.71
N LYS A 165 -6.12 -11.50 -16.03
CA LYS A 165 -6.65 -12.63 -15.23
C LYS A 165 -6.05 -12.65 -13.83
N ALA A 166 -4.73 -12.49 -13.70
CA ALA A 166 -4.04 -12.47 -12.41
C ALA A 166 -4.48 -11.28 -11.53
N LEU A 167 -4.65 -10.09 -12.12
CA LEU A 167 -5.13 -8.91 -11.41
C LEU A 167 -6.59 -9.07 -10.94
N LYS A 168 -7.50 -9.61 -11.79
CA LYS A 168 -8.89 -9.90 -11.41
C LYS A 168 -8.94 -10.87 -10.22
N LYS A 169 -8.19 -11.98 -10.28
CA LYS A 169 -8.10 -12.97 -9.20
C LYS A 169 -7.62 -12.33 -7.89
N ARG A 170 -6.59 -11.50 -7.97
CA ARG A 170 -6.03 -10.81 -6.80
C ARG A 170 -7.01 -9.80 -6.20
N ASP A 171 -7.64 -8.96 -7.03
CA ASP A 171 -8.60 -7.97 -6.57
C ASP A 171 -9.83 -8.65 -5.94
N PHE A 172 -10.28 -9.77 -6.50
CA PHE A 172 -11.33 -10.60 -5.90
C PHE A 172 -10.92 -11.12 -4.52
N MET A 173 -9.71 -11.69 -4.41
CA MET A 173 -9.20 -12.17 -3.11
C MET A 173 -9.05 -11.05 -2.08
N ASP A 174 -8.57 -9.86 -2.49
CA ASP A 174 -8.41 -8.71 -1.58
C ASP A 174 -9.77 -8.20 -1.07
N LYS A 175 -10.84 -8.25 -1.88
CA LYS A 175 -12.19 -7.81 -1.51
C LYS A 175 -12.93 -8.83 -0.64
N ASN A 176 -12.76 -10.13 -0.90
CA ASN A 176 -13.58 -11.19 -0.30
C ASN A 176 -12.86 -11.99 0.82
N ARG A 177 -11.67 -11.58 1.25
CA ARG A 177 -11.01 -12.24 2.37
C ARG A 177 -11.74 -11.97 3.68
N LYS A 178 -11.86 -12.99 4.54
CA LYS A 178 -12.50 -12.88 5.86
C LYS A 178 -11.80 -11.84 6.75
N GLU A 179 -10.47 -11.86 6.76
CA GLU A 179 -9.67 -10.94 7.58
C GLU A 179 -9.29 -9.69 6.78
N SER A 180 -9.73 -8.52 7.24
CA SER A 180 -9.36 -7.22 6.69
C SER A 180 -9.60 -7.07 5.17
N PRO A 181 -10.82 -7.23 4.66
CA PRO A 181 -11.13 -7.03 3.25
C PRO A 181 -10.80 -5.60 2.79
N LEU A 182 -10.57 -5.46 1.48
CA LEU A 182 -10.45 -4.13 0.87
C LEU A 182 -11.81 -3.49 0.79
N LEU A 183 -12.02 -2.45 1.61
CA LEU A 183 -13.30 -1.73 1.72
C LEU A 183 -13.13 -0.26 1.32
N PHE A 184 -14.14 0.28 0.66
CA PHE A 184 -14.33 1.73 0.52
C PHE A 184 -15.07 2.23 1.76
N VAL A 185 -14.36 2.82 2.71
CA VAL A 185 -14.92 3.22 4.00
C VAL A 185 -15.59 4.60 3.93
N LYS A 186 -16.54 4.87 4.82
CA LYS A 186 -17.18 6.19 4.96
C LYS A 186 -16.11 7.28 5.20
N GLY A 187 -16.27 8.40 4.50
CA GLY A 187 -15.33 9.53 4.59
C GLY A 187 -14.04 9.36 3.78
N ALA A 188 -13.88 8.27 3.03
CA ALA A 188 -12.76 8.13 2.10
C ALA A 188 -13.07 8.86 0.77
N VAL A 189 -12.07 9.57 0.24
CA VAL A 189 -12.14 10.23 -1.06
C VAL A 189 -11.70 9.27 -2.16
N LEU A 190 -12.55 9.09 -3.18
CA LEU A 190 -12.22 8.27 -4.36
C LEU A 190 -11.22 9.00 -5.26
N VAL A 191 -10.08 8.34 -5.51
CA VAL A 191 -9.07 8.77 -6.47
C VAL A 191 -9.09 7.81 -7.66
N ASP A 192 -9.91 8.10 -8.66
CA ASP A 192 -9.88 7.34 -9.92
C ASP A 192 -8.70 7.79 -10.77
N THR A 193 -7.83 6.82 -11.09
CA THR A 193 -6.62 7.01 -11.89
C THR A 193 -6.74 6.42 -13.30
N THR A 194 -7.94 6.04 -13.74
CA THR A 194 -8.15 5.34 -15.02
C THR A 194 -7.70 6.17 -16.21
N LYS A 195 -8.12 7.44 -16.26
CA LYS A 195 -7.92 8.35 -17.40
C LYS A 195 -6.96 9.51 -17.14
N ILE A 196 -6.35 9.58 -15.95
CA ILE A 196 -5.44 10.68 -15.61
C ILE A 196 -3.98 10.31 -15.81
N ASN A 197 -3.19 11.25 -16.27
CA ASN A 197 -1.73 11.14 -16.35
C ASN A 197 -1.05 11.48 -15.01
N MET A 198 0.28 11.41 -14.96
CA MET A 198 1.05 11.63 -13.74
C MET A 198 0.89 13.06 -13.19
N LYS A 199 0.91 14.07 -14.06
CA LYS A 199 0.76 15.47 -13.67
C LYS A 199 -0.64 15.74 -13.09
N GLN A 200 -1.68 15.29 -13.78
CA GLN A 200 -3.07 15.41 -13.32
C GLN A 200 -3.29 14.69 -11.98
N MET A 201 -2.66 13.51 -11.78
CA MET A 201 -2.73 12.81 -10.50
C MET A 201 -2.03 13.63 -9.40
N GLU A 202 -0.87 14.19 -9.66
CA GLU A 202 -0.13 15.04 -8.71
C GLU A 202 -0.96 16.27 -8.31
N ASP A 203 -1.50 17.00 -9.27
CA ASP A 203 -2.32 18.20 -9.03
C ASP A 203 -3.57 17.87 -8.20
N LYS A 204 -4.28 16.76 -8.57
CA LYS A 204 -5.44 16.28 -7.82
C LYS A 204 -5.08 15.93 -6.37
N LEU A 205 -3.98 15.19 -6.16
CA LEU A 205 -3.55 14.80 -4.83
C LEU A 205 -3.09 15.99 -3.99
N ASN A 206 -2.35 16.92 -4.58
CA ASN A 206 -1.93 18.15 -3.91
C ASN A 206 -3.14 18.98 -3.45
N LYS A 207 -4.15 19.13 -4.31
CA LYS A 207 -5.40 19.84 -3.98
C LYS A 207 -6.13 19.16 -2.81
N LEU A 208 -6.28 17.83 -2.83
CA LEU A 208 -6.94 17.08 -1.76
C LEU A 208 -6.21 17.20 -0.42
N VAL A 209 -4.89 17.06 -0.43
CA VAL A 209 -4.07 17.13 0.80
C VAL A 209 -4.12 18.55 1.38
N LYS A 210 -3.91 19.58 0.56
CA LYS A 210 -4.00 21.00 0.98
C LYS A 210 -5.37 21.30 1.60
N LYS A 211 -6.46 20.94 0.89
CA LYS A 211 -7.84 21.15 1.40
C LYS A 211 -8.03 20.46 2.76
N SER A 212 -7.56 19.23 2.92
CA SER A 212 -7.74 18.46 4.15
C SER A 212 -6.91 19.03 5.32
N ILE A 213 -5.70 19.53 5.05
CA ILE A 213 -4.87 20.21 6.05
C ILE A 213 -5.53 21.53 6.47
N ASN A 214 -6.01 22.32 5.50
CA ASN A 214 -6.67 23.58 5.80
C ASN A 214 -7.97 23.39 6.58
N ASN A 215 -8.75 22.34 6.29
CA ASN A 215 -9.95 22.01 7.05
C ASN A 215 -9.64 21.66 8.52
N LYS A 216 -8.47 21.09 8.78
CA LYS A 216 -8.09 20.69 10.15
C LYS A 216 -7.42 21.83 10.95
N TYR A 217 -6.67 22.69 10.29
CA TYR A 217 -5.80 23.66 10.95
C TYR A 217 -6.04 25.13 10.56
N GLY A 218 -7.05 25.40 9.70
CA GLY A 218 -7.21 26.70 9.06
C GLY A 218 -6.22 26.89 7.92
N ASN A 219 -6.24 28.09 7.30
CA ASN A 219 -5.26 28.46 6.28
C ASN A 219 -3.87 28.62 6.95
N LEU A 220 -3.01 27.61 6.78
CA LEU A 220 -1.63 27.60 7.24
C LEU A 220 -0.70 28.33 6.27
#